data_dd42350ca634931929ce4818fdf9534d
#
_entry.id   dd42350ca634931929ce4818fdf9534d
#
_cell.length_a   1.000
_cell.length_b   1.000
_cell.length_c   1.000
_cell.angle_alpha   90.00
_cell.angle_beta   90.00
_cell.angle_gamma   90.00
#
_symmetry.space_group_name_H-M   'P 1'
#
loop_
_entity.id
_entity.type
_entity.pdbx_description
1 polymer ?
#
loop_
_entity_poly.entity_id
_entity_poly.type
_entity_poly.pdbx_seq_one_letter_code
_entity_poly.pdbx_strand_id
1 'polypeptide(L)'
;MGYYADRLKQYDADWQNAEVKKSEFTPLLDGKYQVTIDVARIEENKEYGSLWLVWELSVVEGQYERHKIFKRARLDEPERLSWVKTDFHRLGIELQNLSEIEEALPHVLDIIAEVQLKTTKPNMEGKTYQNCYINRRVDNQVSDNDTPF
;
A
#
# COMPACT_ATOMS: atom_id res chain seq x y z
N MET A 1 16.67 -15.11 -33.99
CA MET A 1 15.27 -14.87 -33.61
C MET A 1 14.87 -15.80 -32.53
N GLY A 2 14.12 -15.30 -31.56
CA GLY A 2 13.78 -16.07 -30.41
C GLY A 2 12.71 -17.12 -30.66
N TYR A 3 12.67 -18.09 -29.79
CA TYR A 3 11.70 -19.16 -29.82
C TYR A 3 10.25 -18.66 -29.89
N TYR A 4 9.96 -17.53 -29.24
CA TYR A 4 8.60 -17.03 -29.14
C TYR A 4 8.18 -16.16 -30.35
N ALA A 5 9.11 -15.75 -31.18
CA ALA A 5 8.80 -14.85 -32.29
C ALA A 5 7.75 -15.44 -33.23
N ASP A 6 7.89 -16.71 -33.59
CA ASP A 6 6.94 -17.37 -34.48
C ASP A 6 5.56 -17.50 -33.88
N ARG A 7 5.50 -17.75 -32.56
CA ARG A 7 4.23 -17.87 -31.84
C ARG A 7 3.53 -16.53 -31.69
N LEU A 8 4.28 -15.46 -31.56
CA LEU A 8 3.73 -14.12 -31.38
C LEU A 8 3.34 -13.47 -32.69
N LYS A 9 3.86 -13.98 -33.81
CA LYS A 9 3.60 -13.41 -35.12
C LYS A 9 2.13 -13.37 -35.46
N GLN A 10 1.36 -14.32 -34.99
CA GLN A 10 -0.10 -14.37 -35.21
C GLN A 10 -0.83 -13.17 -34.61
N TYR A 11 -0.19 -12.46 -33.67
CA TYR A 11 -0.78 -11.30 -33.02
C TYR A 11 -0.25 -9.97 -33.57
N ASP A 12 0.57 -10.00 -34.64
CA ASP A 12 1.18 -8.78 -35.16
C ASP A 12 0.12 -7.77 -35.61
N ALA A 13 -0.94 -8.23 -36.26
CA ALA A 13 -2.00 -7.34 -36.70
C ALA A 13 -2.73 -6.72 -35.51
N ASP A 14 -2.96 -7.51 -34.49
CA ASP A 14 -3.60 -7.02 -33.26
C ASP A 14 -2.72 -5.98 -32.58
N TRP A 15 -1.42 -6.21 -32.58
CA TRP A 15 -0.47 -5.28 -32.00
C TRP A 15 -0.46 -3.95 -32.74
N GLN A 16 -0.47 -4.00 -34.08
CA GLN A 16 -0.47 -2.80 -34.89
C GLN A 16 -1.75 -1.99 -34.72
N ASN A 17 -2.87 -2.67 -34.49
CA ASN A 17 -4.16 -2.02 -34.27
C ASN A 17 -4.39 -1.62 -32.82
N ALA A 18 -3.57 -2.11 -31.90
CA ALA A 18 -3.70 -1.76 -30.50
C ALA A 18 -3.33 -0.30 -30.29
N GLU A 19 -4.17 0.42 -29.59
CA GLU A 19 -3.89 1.81 -29.26
C GLU A 19 -3.00 1.89 -28.02
N VAL A 20 -2.07 2.82 -28.04
CA VAL A 20 -1.29 3.11 -26.87
C VAL A 20 -2.23 3.84 -25.90
N LYS A 21 -2.52 3.17 -24.79
CA LYS A 21 -3.36 3.81 -23.80
C LYS A 21 -2.55 4.88 -23.10
N LYS A 22 -3.10 6.06 -23.05
CA LYS A 22 -2.52 7.10 -22.22
C LYS A 22 -2.63 6.62 -20.78
N SER A 23 -1.56 6.80 -20.05
CA SER A 23 -1.59 6.48 -18.64
C SER A 23 -2.66 7.34 -17.99
N GLU A 24 -3.71 6.70 -17.53
CA GLU A 24 -4.74 7.39 -16.75
C GLU A 24 -4.30 7.49 -15.29
N PHE A 25 -3.06 7.16 -15.02
CA PHE A 25 -2.54 7.25 -13.68
C PHE A 25 -2.44 8.71 -13.30
N THR A 26 -3.42 9.16 -12.51
CA THR A 26 -3.37 10.47 -11.90
C THR A 26 -2.80 10.27 -10.52
N PRO A 27 -1.63 10.84 -10.23
CA PRO A 27 -1.07 10.70 -8.89
C PRO A 27 -2.04 11.32 -7.89
N LEU A 28 -2.20 10.68 -6.74
CA LEU A 28 -3.01 11.24 -5.68
C LEU A 28 -2.30 12.46 -5.10
N LEU A 29 -3.07 13.52 -4.89
CA LEU A 29 -2.53 14.71 -4.25
C LEU A 29 -2.32 14.44 -2.76
N ASP A 30 -1.41 15.19 -2.16
CA ASP A 30 -1.24 15.12 -0.71
C ASP A 30 -2.57 15.47 -0.03
N GLY A 31 -2.84 14.78 1.05
CA GLY A 31 -4.09 14.97 1.77
C GLY A 31 -4.50 13.72 2.53
N LYS A 32 -5.70 13.76 3.06
CA LYS A 32 -6.26 12.64 3.83
C LYS A 32 -7.23 11.85 2.98
N TYR A 33 -7.18 10.54 3.12
CA TYR A 33 -8.04 9.64 2.36
C TYR A 33 -8.53 8.53 3.27
N GLN A 34 -9.76 8.07 3.00
CA GLN A 34 -10.24 6.84 3.62
C GLN A 34 -9.93 5.69 2.68
N VAL A 35 -9.33 4.65 3.22
CA VAL A 35 -8.89 3.50 2.43
C VAL A 35 -9.31 2.21 3.11
N THR A 36 -9.41 1.15 2.31
CA THR A 36 -9.50 -0.20 2.84
C THR A 36 -8.15 -0.88 2.63
N ILE A 37 -7.77 -1.74 3.55
CA ILE A 37 -6.52 -2.49 3.43
C ILE A 37 -6.82 -3.76 2.65
N ASP A 38 -6.30 -3.81 1.42
CA ASP A 38 -6.54 -4.94 0.52
C ASP A 38 -5.53 -6.05 0.72
N VAL A 39 -4.27 -5.68 0.95
CA VAL A 39 -3.18 -6.63 1.10
C VAL A 39 -2.21 -6.13 2.16
N ALA A 40 -1.74 -7.04 2.97
CA ALA A 40 -0.64 -6.80 3.91
C ALA A 40 0.20 -8.07 3.91
N ARG A 41 1.43 -7.97 3.47
CA ARG A 41 2.29 -9.15 3.36
C ARG A 41 3.74 -8.80 3.64
N ILE A 42 4.51 -9.84 3.95
CA ILE A 42 5.95 -9.69 4.11
C ILE A 42 6.60 -10.13 2.81
N GLU A 43 7.50 -9.30 2.30
CA GLU A 43 8.30 -9.63 1.13
C GLU A 43 9.77 -9.64 1.50
N GLU A 44 10.48 -10.61 0.97
CA GLU A 44 11.93 -10.68 1.13
C GLU A 44 12.59 -10.29 -0.17
N ASN A 45 13.53 -9.34 -0.11
CA ASN A 45 14.33 -9.01 -1.26
C ASN A 45 15.40 -10.09 -1.39
N LYS A 46 15.30 -10.93 -2.41
CA LYS A 46 16.17 -12.09 -2.56
C LYS A 46 17.63 -11.72 -2.77
N GLU A 47 17.88 -10.56 -3.34
CA GLU A 47 19.25 -10.13 -3.60
C GLU A 47 19.98 -9.72 -2.31
N TYR A 48 19.27 -9.01 -1.43
CA TYR A 48 19.89 -8.47 -0.21
C TYR A 48 19.38 -9.13 1.06
N GLY A 49 18.37 -9.98 0.97
CA GLY A 49 17.79 -10.64 2.13
C GLY A 49 16.97 -9.72 3.03
N SER A 50 16.71 -8.48 2.60
CA SER A 50 15.96 -7.54 3.44
C SER A 50 14.49 -7.91 3.48
N LEU A 51 13.87 -7.66 4.64
CA LEU A 51 12.46 -7.96 4.86
C LEU A 51 11.65 -6.68 4.87
N TRP A 52 10.53 -6.71 4.15
CA TRP A 52 9.65 -5.56 3.99
C TRP A 52 8.22 -5.95 4.31
N LEU A 53 7.51 -5.04 4.96
CA LEU A 53 6.06 -5.14 5.10
C LEU A 53 5.45 -4.31 3.97
N VAL A 54 4.65 -4.95 3.14
CA VAL A 54 4.04 -4.30 1.98
C VAL A 54 2.54 -4.21 2.20
N TRP A 55 2.01 -3.01 2.05
CA TRP A 55 0.59 -2.72 2.17
C TRP A 55 0.05 -2.28 0.83
N GLU A 56 -1.11 -2.81 0.44
CA GLU A 56 -1.85 -2.30 -0.70
C GLU A 56 -3.19 -1.81 -0.19
N LEU A 57 -3.48 -0.57 -0.46
CA LEU A 57 -4.65 0.12 0.04
C LEU A 57 -5.47 0.63 -1.14
N SER A 58 -6.79 0.71 -0.98
CA SER A 58 -7.66 1.29 -2.01
C SER A 58 -8.48 2.41 -1.40
N VAL A 59 -8.54 3.54 -2.09
CA VAL A 59 -9.38 4.66 -1.65
C VAL A 59 -10.85 4.25 -1.81
N VAL A 60 -11.65 4.45 -0.76
CA VAL A 60 -13.02 3.95 -0.73
C VAL A 60 -14.08 5.00 -1.05
N GLU A 61 -13.72 6.27 -1.11
CA GLU A 61 -14.70 7.30 -1.41
C GLU A 61 -14.07 8.51 -2.08
N GLY A 62 -14.90 9.35 -2.69
CA GLY A 62 -14.46 10.58 -3.32
C GLY A 62 -14.04 10.37 -4.76
N GLN A 63 -13.45 11.43 -5.33
CA GLN A 63 -13.09 11.42 -6.75
C GLN A 63 -11.97 10.43 -7.06
N TYR A 64 -11.20 10.01 -6.05
CA TYR A 64 -10.12 9.05 -6.24
C TYR A 64 -10.51 7.64 -5.81
N GLU A 65 -11.81 7.35 -5.70
CA GLU A 65 -12.28 6.02 -5.32
C GLU A 65 -11.65 4.95 -6.21
N ARG A 66 -11.20 3.87 -5.58
CA ARG A 66 -10.52 2.74 -6.22
C ARG A 66 -9.07 2.99 -6.61
N HIS A 67 -8.54 4.19 -6.40
CA HIS A 67 -7.11 4.39 -6.61
C HIS A 67 -6.34 3.61 -5.55
N LYS A 68 -5.22 3.05 -5.97
CA LYS A 68 -4.37 2.26 -5.10
C LYS A 68 -3.29 3.11 -4.46
N ILE A 69 -3.02 2.81 -3.20
CA ILE A 69 -1.89 3.39 -2.48
C ILE A 69 -1.02 2.24 -2.01
N PHE A 70 0.27 2.30 -2.27
CA PHE A 70 1.21 1.28 -1.84
C PHE A 70 2.09 1.86 -0.76
N LYS A 71 2.27 1.10 0.31
CA LYS A 71 3.09 1.51 1.45
C LYS A 71 4.03 0.37 1.78
N ARG A 72 5.31 0.70 2.00
CA ARG A 72 6.33 -0.29 2.33
C ARG A 72 7.09 0.17 3.57
N ALA A 73 7.46 -0.78 4.41
CA ALA A 73 8.23 -0.50 5.61
C ALA A 73 9.24 -1.62 5.84
N ARG A 74 10.46 -1.24 6.25
CA ARG A 74 11.49 -2.23 6.58
C ARG A 74 11.17 -2.87 7.92
N LEU A 75 11.33 -4.18 7.98
CA LEU A 75 11.14 -4.95 9.20
C LEU A 75 12.44 -5.34 9.88
N ASP A 76 13.53 -5.31 9.14
CA ASP A 76 14.83 -5.75 9.64
C ASP A 76 15.78 -4.59 9.95
N GLU A 77 15.24 -3.38 10.12
CA GLU A 77 16.00 -2.22 10.58
C GLU A 77 15.40 -1.75 11.90
N PRO A 78 16.12 -1.96 13.02
CA PRO A 78 15.54 -1.63 14.34
C PRO A 78 15.08 -0.17 14.47
N GLU A 79 15.78 0.77 13.86
CA GLU A 79 15.42 2.17 13.97
C GLU A 79 14.12 2.52 13.25
N ARG A 80 13.63 1.62 12.40
CA ARG A 80 12.37 1.84 11.67
C ARG A 80 11.18 1.10 12.27
N LEU A 81 11.43 0.26 13.26
CA LEU A 81 10.35 -0.54 13.84
C LEU A 81 9.32 0.28 14.60
N SER A 82 9.72 1.44 15.11
CA SER A 82 8.76 2.30 15.80
C SER A 82 7.66 2.78 14.85
N TRP A 83 7.97 2.98 13.58
CA TRP A 83 6.98 3.37 12.59
C TRP A 83 6.00 2.23 12.30
N VAL A 84 6.52 1.00 12.18
CA VAL A 84 5.69 -0.17 11.96
C VAL A 84 4.78 -0.40 13.15
N LYS A 85 5.33 -0.32 14.35
CA LYS A 85 4.56 -0.50 15.58
C LYS A 85 3.46 0.55 15.71
N THR A 86 3.76 1.78 15.33
CA THR A 86 2.79 2.86 15.36
C THR A 86 1.64 2.60 14.39
N ASP A 87 1.93 2.10 13.19
CA ASP A 87 0.88 1.78 12.23
C ASP A 87 -0.09 0.74 12.77
N PHE A 88 0.43 -0.34 13.36
CA PHE A 88 -0.43 -1.36 13.95
C PHE A 88 -1.22 -0.81 15.14
N HIS A 89 -0.58 -0.02 15.97
CA HIS A 89 -1.26 0.59 17.12
C HIS A 89 -2.44 1.45 16.67
N ARG A 90 -2.24 2.25 15.63
CA ARG A 90 -3.30 3.12 15.10
C ARG A 90 -4.43 2.33 14.44
N LEU A 91 -4.16 1.10 14.02
CA LEU A 91 -5.19 0.20 13.52
C LEU A 91 -5.86 -0.59 14.63
N GLY A 92 -5.45 -0.38 15.89
CA GLY A 92 -6.03 -1.08 17.02
C GLY A 92 -5.45 -2.46 17.25
N ILE A 93 -4.30 -2.75 16.70
CA ILE A 93 -3.65 -4.05 16.82
C ILE A 93 -2.34 -3.88 17.59
N GLU A 94 -2.27 -4.54 18.76
CA GLU A 94 -1.07 -4.47 19.59
C GLU A 94 -0.28 -5.77 19.44
N LEU A 95 0.98 -5.63 19.04
CA LEU A 95 1.90 -6.75 18.99
C LEU A 95 2.93 -6.60 20.09
N GLN A 96 3.12 -7.63 20.88
CA GLN A 96 4.15 -7.62 21.90
C GLN A 96 5.51 -7.96 21.32
N ASN A 97 5.52 -8.81 20.31
CA ASN A 97 6.75 -9.24 19.64
C ASN A 97 6.59 -9.12 18.15
N LEU A 98 7.66 -8.69 17.47
CA LEU A 98 7.65 -8.59 16.01
C LEU A 98 7.39 -9.94 15.35
N SER A 99 7.81 -11.02 15.98
CA SER A 99 7.58 -12.36 15.44
C SER A 99 6.11 -12.74 15.32
N GLU A 100 5.22 -11.99 15.94
CA GLU A 100 3.78 -12.21 15.85
C GLU A 100 3.14 -11.55 14.64
N ILE A 101 3.95 -10.81 13.84
CA ILE A 101 3.40 -9.98 12.78
C ILE A 101 2.69 -10.82 11.70
N GLU A 102 3.24 -11.95 11.32
CA GLU A 102 2.61 -12.78 10.29
C GLU A 102 1.21 -13.23 10.68
N GLU A 103 1.01 -13.57 11.95
CA GLU A 103 -0.29 -13.98 12.45
C GLU A 103 -1.27 -12.81 12.50
N ALA A 104 -0.76 -11.59 12.63
CA ALA A 104 -1.59 -10.41 12.70
C ALA A 104 -2.04 -9.93 11.34
N LEU A 105 -1.30 -10.22 10.27
CA LEU A 105 -1.60 -9.68 8.94
C LEU A 105 -3.01 -10.00 8.44
N PRO A 106 -3.54 -11.21 8.61
CA PRO A 106 -4.92 -11.45 8.15
C PRO A 106 -5.95 -10.57 8.86
N HIS A 107 -5.65 -10.12 10.06
CA HIS A 107 -6.58 -9.33 10.86
C HIS A 107 -6.64 -7.86 10.46
N VAL A 108 -5.68 -7.39 9.64
CA VAL A 108 -5.74 -6.02 9.15
C VAL A 108 -6.51 -5.90 7.84
N LEU A 109 -6.78 -7.02 7.17
CA LEU A 109 -7.47 -6.98 5.88
C LEU A 109 -8.89 -6.45 6.04
N ASP A 110 -9.31 -5.66 5.06
CA ASP A 110 -10.64 -5.05 5.01
C ASP A 110 -10.91 -3.98 6.08
N ILE A 111 -9.93 -3.65 6.89
CA ILE A 111 -10.05 -2.51 7.80
C ILE A 111 -10.15 -1.23 6.97
N ILE A 112 -11.07 -0.36 7.35
CA ILE A 112 -11.14 0.98 6.78
C ILE A 112 -10.37 1.92 7.68
N ALA A 113 -9.42 2.63 7.11
CA ALA A 113 -8.54 3.52 7.87
C ALA A 113 -8.45 4.87 7.18
N GLU A 114 -8.16 5.89 7.99
CA GLU A 114 -7.80 7.20 7.45
C GLU A 114 -6.30 7.23 7.30
N VAL A 115 -5.83 7.58 6.12
CA VAL A 115 -4.40 7.74 5.86
C VAL A 115 -4.13 9.14 5.38
N GLN A 116 -2.89 9.57 5.52
CA GLN A 116 -2.45 10.88 5.04
C GLN A 116 -1.26 10.70 4.11
N LEU A 117 -1.35 11.30 2.94
CA LEU A 117 -0.23 11.34 2.00
C LEU A 117 0.48 12.66 2.15
N LYS A 118 1.79 12.61 2.30
CA LYS A 118 2.64 13.79 2.38
C LYS A 118 3.86 13.62 1.49
N THR A 119 4.13 14.63 0.69
CA THR A 119 5.33 14.64 -0.15
C THR A 119 6.49 15.18 0.66
N THR A 120 7.63 14.52 0.60
CA THR A 120 8.82 14.95 1.31
C THR A 120 9.44 16.16 0.63
N LYS A 121 10.27 16.90 1.37
CA LYS A 121 11.08 17.94 0.77
C LYS A 121 12.10 17.30 -0.16
N PRO A 122 12.54 18.01 -1.21
CA PRO A 122 13.55 17.44 -2.11
C PRO A 122 14.81 17.07 -1.34
N ASN A 123 15.36 15.91 -1.67
CA ASN A 123 16.65 15.49 -1.10
C ASN A 123 17.79 16.14 -1.87
N MET A 124 19.03 15.75 -1.58
CA MET A 124 20.19 16.33 -2.23
C MET A 124 20.21 16.10 -3.74
N GLU A 125 19.51 15.09 -4.22
CA GLU A 125 19.41 14.81 -5.65
C GLU A 125 18.18 15.48 -6.27
N GLY A 126 17.43 16.26 -5.52
CA GLY A 126 16.22 16.90 -5.99
C GLY A 126 15.00 16.00 -6.07
N LYS A 127 15.09 14.80 -5.53
CA LYS A 127 13.98 13.85 -5.56
C LYS A 127 13.06 14.03 -4.38
N THR A 128 11.76 13.90 -4.65
CA THR A 128 10.73 13.90 -3.60
C THR A 128 10.06 12.54 -3.58
N TYR A 129 9.51 12.19 -2.42
CA TYR A 129 8.77 10.95 -2.23
C TYR A 129 7.47 11.27 -1.55
N GLN A 130 6.41 10.56 -1.93
CA GLN A 130 5.14 10.69 -1.25
C GLN A 130 5.02 9.56 -0.24
N ASN A 131 4.91 9.91 1.04
CA ASN A 131 4.78 8.94 2.12
C ASN A 131 3.33 8.82 2.54
N CYS A 132 2.95 7.62 2.95
CA CYS A 132 1.62 7.32 3.44
C CYS A 132 1.69 7.05 4.94
N TYR A 133 0.94 7.81 5.71
CA TYR A 133 0.86 7.63 7.16
C TYR A 133 -0.54 7.14 7.53
N ILE A 134 -0.62 6.09 8.32
CA ILE A 134 -1.90 5.60 8.84
C ILE A 134 -2.23 6.45 10.06
N ASN A 135 -3.33 7.19 9.99
CA ASN A 135 -3.73 8.05 11.09
C ASN A 135 -4.58 7.34 12.12
N ARG A 136 -5.58 6.58 11.66
CA ARG A 136 -6.50 5.90 12.56
C ARG A 136 -7.37 4.91 11.82
N ARG A 137 -7.95 3.98 12.57
CA ARG A 137 -8.96 3.07 12.05
C ARG A 137 -10.31 3.77 12.10
N VAL A 138 -11.07 3.68 11.03
CA VAL A 138 -12.35 4.37 10.91
C VAL A 138 -13.53 3.44 11.14
N ASP A 139 -13.48 2.24 10.60
CA ASP A 139 -14.62 1.30 10.69
C ASP A 139 -14.95 0.91 12.12
N ASN A 140 -13.96 0.93 13.00
CA ASN A 140 -14.18 0.60 14.39
C ASN A 140 -15.10 1.60 15.08
N GLN A 141 -15.16 2.82 14.60
CA GLN A 141 -16.05 3.83 15.17
C GLN A 141 -17.51 3.53 14.85
N VAL A 142 -17.76 2.95 13.70
CA VAL A 142 -19.11 2.55 13.35
C VAL A 142 -19.61 1.48 14.29
N SER A 143 -18.76 0.52 14.59
CA SER A 143 -19.12 -0.53 15.55
C SER A 143 -19.41 0.02 16.93
N ASP A 144 -18.62 0.97 17.36
CA ASP A 144 -18.82 1.57 18.67
C ASP A 144 -20.11 2.34 18.72
N ASN A 145 -20.48 2.95 17.62
CA ASN A 145 -21.73 3.68 17.55
C ASN A 145 -22.93 2.75 17.50
N ASP A 146 -22.71 1.55 16.98
CA ASP A 146 -23.78 0.57 16.89
C ASP A 146 -24.07 -0.07 18.23
N THR A 147 -23.24 0.16 19.21
CA THR A 147 -23.56 -0.29 20.52
C THR A 147 -24.02 0.89 21.30
N PRO A 148 -25.09 1.36 21.02
CA PRO A 148 -25.51 2.49 21.74
C PRO A 148 -25.86 2.09 23.02
N PHE A 149 -25.72 1.27 23.30
CA PHE A 149 -25.98 1.22 24.49
C PHE A 149 -27.13 1.60 25.08
#